data_1f52f2c60ae88a126797cfef626cf087
#
_entry.id   1f52f2c60ae88a126797cfef626cf087
#
_cell.length_a   1.000
_cell.length_b   1.000
_cell.length_c   1.000
_cell.angle_alpha   90.00
_cell.angle_beta   90.00
_cell.angle_gamma   90.00
#
_symmetry.space_group_name_H-M   'P 1'
#
loop_
_entity.id
_entity.type
_entity.pdbx_description
1 polymer ?
#
loop_
_entity_poly.entity_id
_entity_poly.type
_entity_poly.pdbx_seq_one_letter_code
_entity_poly.pdbx_strand_id
1 'polypeptide(L)'
;GKEKGEHSAIFYKKDRFDFIKGGDFWLSETPDKPGFGWDARINRICSWVMLKEKKSKKTFYCFNVHYDHQGMVARRESSKLLLDKIKSIAGNAPVILTGDFNGNHSSEWYQLIANSTTLRDTYRDVKYPYVNNGSFQNFGRNFTKADIIDHIFISSQFSVKRWGVLTDSYNGKFPSDHFPVLAELSFSK
;
A
#
# COMPACT_ATOMS: atom_id res chain seq x y z
N GLY A 1 -13.69 10.54 -5.68
CA GLY A 1 -14.14 11.84 -6.12
C GLY A 1 -13.83 12.91 -5.07
N LYS A 2 -13.86 14.18 -5.40
CA LYS A 2 -13.37 15.27 -4.51
C LYS A 2 -14.07 15.34 -3.14
N GLU A 3 -15.28 14.85 -3.00
CA GLU A 3 -16.08 15.04 -1.78
C GLU A 3 -16.92 13.82 -1.36
N LYS A 4 -16.94 12.74 -2.14
CA LYS A 4 -17.75 11.54 -1.86
C LYS A 4 -17.00 10.28 -2.29
N GLY A 5 -17.08 9.25 -1.47
CA GLY A 5 -16.51 7.94 -1.74
C GLY A 5 -15.32 7.61 -0.85
N GLU A 6 -14.72 6.48 -1.12
CA GLU A 6 -13.56 5.95 -0.43
C GLU A 6 -12.27 6.69 -0.85
N HIS A 7 -11.38 6.92 0.10
CA HIS A 7 -10.13 7.64 -0.09
C HIS A 7 -8.94 6.74 0.28
N SER A 8 -7.89 6.79 -0.52
CA SER A 8 -6.59 6.17 -0.20
C SER A 8 -5.67 7.23 0.43
N ALA A 9 -6.04 7.75 1.61
CA ALA A 9 -5.37 8.88 2.24
C ALA A 9 -3.97 8.53 2.73
N ILE A 10 -3.04 9.50 2.66
CA ILE A 10 -1.68 9.41 3.19
C ILE A 10 -1.52 10.48 4.27
N PHE A 11 -1.20 10.06 5.50
CA PHE A 11 -0.91 10.94 6.62
C PHE A 11 0.59 10.92 6.93
N TYR A 12 1.16 12.09 7.26
CA TYR A 12 2.57 12.21 7.63
C TYR A 12 2.78 13.24 8.75
N LYS A 13 3.88 13.10 9.50
CA LYS A 13 4.26 14.05 10.56
C LYS A 13 4.89 15.30 9.95
N LYS A 14 4.21 16.44 10.04
CA LYS A 14 4.66 17.74 9.52
C LYS A 14 5.96 18.27 10.14
N ASP A 15 6.22 17.93 11.39
CA ASP A 15 7.46 18.27 12.08
C ASP A 15 8.67 17.50 11.54
N ARG A 16 8.44 16.33 10.93
CA ARG A 16 9.47 15.46 10.37
C ARG A 16 9.62 15.55 8.84
N PHE A 17 8.54 15.78 8.12
CA PHE A 17 8.52 15.75 6.66
C PHE A 17 7.93 17.02 6.07
N ASP A 18 8.51 17.47 4.96
CA ASP A 18 7.94 18.49 4.08
C ASP A 18 7.22 17.82 2.92
N PHE A 19 6.01 18.26 2.62
CA PHE A 19 5.28 17.91 1.40
C PHE A 19 5.87 18.66 0.22
N ILE A 20 6.22 17.97 -0.84
CA ILE A 20 6.77 18.57 -2.07
C ILE A 20 5.70 18.62 -3.17
N LYS A 21 5.10 17.50 -3.48
CA LYS A 21 4.04 17.36 -4.46
C LYS A 21 3.25 16.07 -4.24
N GLY A 22 2.10 15.96 -4.88
CA GLY A 22 1.28 14.75 -4.82
C GLY A 22 0.14 14.81 -5.82
N GLY A 23 -0.59 13.73 -5.93
CA GLY A 23 -1.72 13.58 -6.82
C GLY A 23 -2.40 12.24 -6.67
N ASP A 24 -3.39 12.02 -7.52
CA ASP A 24 -4.17 10.79 -7.59
C ASP A 24 -4.25 10.32 -9.04
N PHE A 25 -4.46 9.02 -9.23
CA PHE A 25 -4.87 8.46 -10.51
C PHE A 25 -5.85 7.30 -10.30
N TRP A 26 -6.69 7.06 -11.29
CA TRP A 26 -7.69 6.00 -11.23
C TRP A 26 -7.07 4.67 -11.61
N LEU A 27 -7.48 3.61 -10.90
CA LEU A 27 -7.10 2.24 -11.26
C LEU A 27 -8.06 1.74 -12.36
N SER A 28 -7.81 2.21 -13.57
CA SER A 28 -8.62 1.94 -14.76
C SER A 28 -7.79 2.08 -16.03
N GLU A 29 -8.36 1.71 -17.17
CA GLU A 29 -7.79 1.90 -18.51
C GLU A 29 -7.59 3.38 -18.86
N THR A 30 -8.27 4.26 -18.13
CA THR A 30 -8.18 5.73 -18.27
C THR A 30 -7.77 6.38 -16.96
N PRO A 31 -6.49 6.24 -16.52
CA PRO A 31 -6.08 6.62 -15.17
C PRO A 31 -6.24 8.13 -14.86
N ASP A 32 -6.32 8.97 -15.86
CA ASP A 32 -6.45 10.42 -15.71
C ASP A 32 -7.93 10.88 -15.67
N LYS A 33 -8.88 9.95 -15.77
CA LYS A 33 -10.34 10.23 -15.77
C LYS A 33 -11.06 9.33 -14.76
N PRO A 34 -12.07 9.87 -14.03
CA PRO A 34 -12.91 9.05 -13.17
C PRO A 34 -13.59 7.93 -13.95
N GLY A 35 -13.52 6.70 -13.44
CA GLY A 35 -14.15 5.56 -14.09
C GLY A 35 -13.94 4.25 -13.33
N PHE A 36 -14.71 3.24 -13.72
CA PHE A 36 -14.45 1.87 -13.32
C PHE A 36 -13.29 1.32 -14.15
N GLY A 37 -12.44 0.51 -13.54
CA GLY A 37 -11.37 -0.19 -14.24
C GLY A 37 -11.75 -1.64 -14.52
N TRP A 38 -11.64 -2.07 -15.77
CA TRP A 38 -11.84 -3.45 -16.20
C TRP A 38 -13.15 -4.08 -15.67
N ASP A 39 -13.05 -5.11 -14.83
CA ASP A 39 -14.18 -5.79 -14.18
C ASP A 39 -14.43 -5.31 -12.73
N ALA A 40 -13.90 -4.14 -12.35
CA ALA A 40 -14.03 -3.60 -10.99
C ALA A 40 -15.49 -3.35 -10.61
N ARG A 41 -15.83 -3.64 -9.37
CA ARG A 41 -17.17 -3.40 -8.81
C ARG A 41 -17.38 -1.96 -8.37
N ILE A 42 -16.31 -1.30 -7.94
CA ILE A 42 -16.33 0.11 -7.53
C ILE A 42 -15.11 0.84 -8.08
N ASN A 43 -15.19 2.15 -8.15
CA ASN A 43 -14.07 3.00 -8.57
C ASN A 43 -12.94 2.92 -7.53
N ARG A 44 -11.72 2.69 -8.00
CA ARG A 44 -10.51 2.65 -7.17
C ARG A 44 -9.48 3.65 -7.64
N ILE A 45 -8.74 4.21 -6.71
CA ILE A 45 -7.69 5.19 -6.96
C ILE A 45 -6.39 4.79 -6.28
N CYS A 46 -5.29 5.34 -6.78
CA CYS A 46 -4.02 5.42 -6.07
C CYS A 46 -3.76 6.88 -5.74
N SER A 47 -3.53 7.17 -4.47
CA SER A 47 -3.01 8.47 -4.04
C SER A 47 -1.50 8.39 -3.88
N TRP A 48 -0.78 9.46 -4.21
CA TRP A 48 0.67 9.51 -4.03
C TRP A 48 1.15 10.87 -3.58
N VAL A 49 2.27 10.87 -2.83
CA VAL A 49 2.95 12.08 -2.39
C VAL A 49 4.45 11.92 -2.51
N MET A 50 5.15 13.02 -2.79
CA MET A 50 6.59 13.14 -2.63
C MET A 50 6.87 13.91 -1.34
N LEU A 51 7.61 13.30 -0.44
CA LEU A 51 8.00 13.86 0.85
C LEU A 51 9.51 14.07 0.91
N LYS A 52 9.93 15.08 1.67
CA LYS A 52 11.33 15.32 2.02
C LYS A 52 11.52 15.19 3.53
N GLU A 53 12.39 14.29 3.97
CA GLU A 53 12.74 14.22 5.39
C GLU A 53 13.61 15.39 5.81
N LYS A 54 13.18 16.14 6.81
CA LYS A 54 13.81 17.41 7.22
C LYS A 54 15.24 17.22 7.75
N LYS A 55 15.52 16.11 8.43
CA LYS A 55 16.84 15.83 9.02
C LYS A 55 17.85 15.38 7.97
N SER A 56 17.55 14.34 7.24
CA SER A 56 18.46 13.76 6.22
C SER A 56 18.45 14.49 4.88
N LYS A 57 17.45 15.35 4.64
CA LYS A 57 17.16 16.02 3.37
C LYS A 57 16.82 15.06 2.21
N LYS A 58 16.73 13.76 2.47
CA LYS A 58 16.36 12.75 1.47
C LYS A 58 14.88 12.88 1.07
N THR A 59 14.61 12.71 -0.21
CA THR A 59 13.25 12.69 -0.77
C THR A 59 12.85 11.27 -1.12
N PHE A 60 11.54 10.99 -1.04
CA PHE A 60 10.97 9.69 -1.41
C PHE A 60 9.49 9.85 -1.77
N TYR A 61 8.95 8.87 -2.46
CA TYR A 61 7.55 8.82 -2.82
C TYR A 61 6.81 7.79 -1.97
N CYS A 62 5.59 8.15 -1.55
CA CYS A 62 4.62 7.22 -0.98
C CYS A 62 3.44 7.09 -1.92
N PHE A 63 3.02 5.87 -2.20
CA PHE A 63 1.80 5.52 -2.91
C PHE A 63 0.89 4.74 -1.97
N ASN A 64 -0.42 4.98 -2.04
CA ASN A 64 -1.41 4.23 -1.27
C ASN A 64 -2.58 3.84 -2.15
N VAL A 65 -2.98 2.55 -2.08
CA VAL A 65 -4.04 1.97 -2.91
C VAL A 65 -5.04 1.21 -2.07
N HIS A 66 -6.25 1.05 -2.62
CA HIS A 66 -7.17 0.01 -2.21
C HIS A 66 -7.73 -0.64 -3.48
N TYR A 67 -7.39 -1.90 -3.71
CA TYR A 67 -7.82 -2.65 -4.89
C TYR A 67 -9.28 -3.05 -4.81
N ASP A 68 -9.87 -3.37 -5.96
CA ASP A 68 -11.25 -3.88 -6.01
C ASP A 68 -11.35 -5.24 -5.30
N HIS A 69 -12.44 -5.42 -4.55
CA HIS A 69 -12.64 -6.62 -3.74
C HIS A 69 -13.24 -7.80 -4.51
N GLN A 70 -13.71 -7.60 -5.75
CA GLN A 70 -14.35 -8.62 -6.59
C GLN A 70 -13.63 -8.82 -7.93
N GLY A 71 -13.31 -7.74 -8.67
CA GLY A 71 -12.75 -7.78 -10.00
C GLY A 71 -11.33 -8.39 -10.02
N MET A 72 -11.17 -9.60 -10.50
CA MET A 72 -9.87 -10.27 -10.60
C MET A 72 -8.99 -9.64 -11.68
N VAL A 73 -9.59 -9.31 -12.84
CA VAL A 73 -8.88 -8.62 -13.92
C VAL A 73 -8.46 -7.22 -13.45
N ALA A 74 -9.37 -6.49 -12.77
CA ALA A 74 -9.08 -5.17 -12.23
C ALA A 74 -7.89 -5.19 -11.27
N ARG A 75 -7.80 -6.14 -10.34
CA ARG A 75 -6.66 -6.27 -9.42
C ARG A 75 -5.35 -6.55 -10.17
N ARG A 76 -5.37 -7.49 -11.10
CA ARG A 76 -4.19 -7.84 -11.90
C ARG A 76 -3.69 -6.67 -12.74
N GLU A 77 -4.57 -6.04 -13.48
CA GLU A 77 -4.21 -4.92 -14.37
C GLU A 77 -3.85 -3.66 -13.55
N SER A 78 -4.48 -3.45 -12.37
CA SER A 78 -4.08 -2.40 -11.43
C SER A 78 -2.63 -2.55 -10.99
N SER A 79 -2.14 -3.78 -10.76
CA SER A 79 -0.73 -3.99 -10.40
C SER A 79 0.23 -3.62 -11.52
N LYS A 80 -0.11 -3.92 -12.78
CA LYS A 80 0.70 -3.51 -13.94
C LYS A 80 0.70 -1.98 -14.09
N LEU A 81 -0.49 -1.36 -14.09
CA LEU A 81 -0.65 0.08 -14.17
C LEU A 81 0.12 0.78 -13.04
N LEU A 82 0.06 0.26 -11.83
CA LEU A 82 0.74 0.83 -10.67
C LEU A 82 2.25 0.83 -10.84
N LEU A 83 2.84 -0.27 -11.31
CA LEU A 83 4.28 -0.34 -11.60
C LEU A 83 4.70 0.67 -12.68
N ASP A 84 3.91 0.82 -13.74
CA ASP A 84 4.17 1.79 -14.81
C ASP A 84 4.03 3.24 -14.31
N LYS A 85 3.00 3.55 -13.52
CA LYS A 85 2.81 4.87 -12.91
C LYS A 85 3.91 5.19 -11.89
N ILE A 86 4.33 4.24 -11.06
CA ILE A 86 5.46 4.41 -10.15
C ILE A 86 6.73 4.75 -10.93
N LYS A 87 7.02 4.01 -12.00
CA LYS A 87 8.19 4.28 -12.86
C LYS A 87 8.11 5.66 -13.51
N SER A 88 6.95 6.07 -14.01
CA SER A 88 6.77 7.37 -14.68
C SER A 88 6.81 8.55 -13.71
N ILE A 89 6.29 8.41 -12.48
CA ILE A 89 6.16 9.48 -11.47
C ILE A 89 7.44 9.62 -10.65
N ALA A 90 8.00 8.50 -10.18
CA ALA A 90 9.12 8.47 -9.24
C ALA A 90 10.47 8.18 -9.92
N GLY A 91 10.49 7.60 -11.13
CA GLY A 91 11.71 7.19 -11.80
C GLY A 91 12.52 6.21 -10.94
N ASN A 92 13.76 6.58 -10.63
CA ASN A 92 14.66 5.82 -9.76
C ASN A 92 14.68 6.32 -8.30
N ALA A 93 13.77 7.22 -7.92
CA ALA A 93 13.72 7.72 -6.56
C ALA A 93 13.21 6.64 -5.59
N PRO A 94 13.51 6.77 -4.28
CA PRO A 94 13.00 5.86 -3.27
C PRO A 94 11.47 5.85 -3.21
N VAL A 95 10.86 4.65 -3.18
CA VAL A 95 9.40 4.45 -3.19
C VAL A 95 8.97 3.56 -2.03
N ILE A 96 7.87 3.94 -1.41
CA ILE A 96 7.06 3.12 -0.50
C ILE A 96 5.66 3.01 -1.11
N LEU A 97 5.15 1.80 -1.26
CA LEU A 97 3.81 1.51 -1.72
C LEU A 97 3.06 0.76 -0.62
N THR A 98 1.91 1.26 -0.22
CA THR A 98 1.06 0.68 0.82
C THR A 98 -0.35 0.47 0.32
N GLY A 99 -1.11 -0.40 0.98
CA GLY A 99 -2.56 -0.51 0.75
C GLY A 99 -3.14 -1.87 1.04
N ASP A 100 -4.46 -1.91 0.92
CA ASP A 100 -5.23 -3.13 0.81
C ASP A 100 -5.26 -3.57 -0.66
N PHE A 101 -4.57 -4.69 -0.94
CA PHE A 101 -4.50 -5.26 -2.29
C PHE A 101 -5.61 -6.28 -2.56
N ASN A 102 -6.49 -6.53 -1.58
CA ASN A 102 -7.51 -7.57 -1.68
C ASN A 102 -6.96 -8.92 -2.22
N GLY A 103 -5.74 -9.25 -1.80
CA GLY A 103 -5.03 -10.44 -2.23
C GLY A 103 -3.86 -10.78 -1.32
N ASN A 104 -3.72 -12.05 -1.02
CA ASN A 104 -2.64 -12.58 -0.20
C ASN A 104 -1.37 -12.85 -1.02
N HIS A 105 -0.34 -13.39 -0.37
CA HIS A 105 0.96 -13.68 -0.97
C HIS A 105 0.92 -14.65 -2.17
N SER A 106 -0.15 -15.44 -2.35
CA SER A 106 -0.31 -16.36 -3.49
C SER A 106 -1.06 -15.74 -4.67
N SER A 107 -1.67 -14.56 -4.49
CA SER A 107 -2.45 -13.90 -5.52
C SER A 107 -1.59 -13.42 -6.67
N GLU A 108 -2.06 -13.58 -7.90
CA GLU A 108 -1.34 -13.18 -9.11
C GLU A 108 -0.93 -11.69 -9.08
N TRP A 109 -1.84 -10.81 -8.71
CA TRP A 109 -1.60 -9.36 -8.65
C TRP A 109 -0.59 -8.96 -7.57
N TYR A 110 -0.55 -9.68 -6.44
CA TYR A 110 0.52 -9.52 -5.46
C TYR A 110 1.87 -9.93 -6.05
N GLN A 111 1.93 -11.11 -6.69
CA GLN A 111 3.17 -11.65 -7.26
C GLN A 111 3.74 -10.75 -8.36
N LEU A 112 2.89 -10.08 -9.15
CA LEU A 112 3.33 -9.10 -10.15
C LEU A 112 4.16 -7.98 -9.53
N ILE A 113 3.78 -7.48 -8.34
CA ILE A 113 4.52 -6.44 -7.64
C ILE A 113 5.72 -7.02 -6.90
N ALA A 114 5.52 -8.09 -6.13
CA ALA A 114 6.55 -8.67 -5.27
C ALA A 114 7.74 -9.27 -6.04
N ASN A 115 7.52 -9.71 -7.28
CA ASN A 115 8.56 -10.24 -8.16
C ASN A 115 9.04 -9.22 -9.20
N SER A 116 8.60 -7.95 -9.11
CA SER A 116 9.09 -6.89 -9.98
C SER A 116 10.54 -6.53 -9.63
N THR A 117 11.25 -5.92 -10.59
CA THR A 117 12.58 -5.35 -10.34
C THR A 117 12.52 -4.01 -9.60
N THR A 118 11.34 -3.44 -9.44
CA THR A 118 11.10 -2.10 -8.89
C THR A 118 10.87 -2.11 -7.38
N LEU A 119 10.08 -3.07 -6.91
CA LEU A 119 9.61 -3.15 -5.53
C LEU A 119 9.77 -4.56 -4.95
N ARG A 120 9.92 -4.62 -3.64
CA ARG A 120 9.91 -5.87 -2.88
C ARG A 120 9.04 -5.74 -1.64
N ASP A 121 8.46 -6.84 -1.18
CA ASP A 121 7.62 -6.84 0.01
C ASP A 121 8.46 -6.79 1.28
N THR A 122 8.13 -5.84 2.17
CA THR A 122 8.76 -5.67 3.48
C THR A 122 8.59 -6.88 4.40
N TYR A 123 7.50 -7.63 4.27
CA TYR A 123 7.29 -8.89 5.00
C TYR A 123 8.38 -9.92 4.72
N ARG A 124 8.84 -10.02 3.48
CA ARG A 124 9.88 -10.98 3.06
C ARG A 124 11.29 -10.57 3.47
N ASP A 125 11.48 -9.29 3.80
CA ASP A 125 12.79 -8.72 4.16
C ASP A 125 13.16 -8.92 5.64
N VAL A 126 12.20 -9.29 6.49
CA VAL A 126 12.45 -9.50 7.92
C VAL A 126 12.58 -10.97 8.26
N LYS A 127 13.55 -11.29 9.09
CA LYS A 127 13.77 -12.67 9.55
C LYS A 127 12.64 -13.19 10.45
N TYR A 128 12.05 -12.30 11.25
CA TYR A 128 11.00 -12.64 12.22
C TYR A 128 9.87 -11.62 12.14
N PRO A 129 8.93 -11.74 11.19
CA PRO A 129 7.75 -10.90 11.16
C PRO A 129 6.82 -11.24 12.33
N TYR A 130 6.27 -10.22 12.97
CA TYR A 130 5.26 -10.42 14.02
C TYR A 130 3.88 -10.60 13.37
N VAL A 131 3.44 -11.85 13.27
CA VAL A 131 2.19 -12.22 12.59
C VAL A 131 1.43 -13.23 13.45
N ASN A 132 0.36 -12.77 14.11
CA ASN A 132 -0.53 -13.62 14.89
C ASN A 132 -1.84 -13.91 14.17
N ASN A 133 -2.23 -13.04 13.24
CA ASN A 133 -3.48 -13.10 12.47
C ASN A 133 -3.25 -12.58 11.06
N GLY A 134 -4.17 -12.86 10.16
CA GLY A 134 -4.29 -12.12 8.90
C GLY A 134 -4.56 -10.64 9.16
N SER A 135 -4.45 -9.81 8.14
CA SER A 135 -4.71 -8.38 8.28
C SER A 135 -6.22 -8.06 8.29
N PHE A 136 -7.07 -8.84 7.64
CA PHE A 136 -8.53 -8.68 7.69
C PHE A 136 -9.15 -9.48 8.83
N GLN A 137 -9.94 -8.83 9.70
CA GLN A 137 -10.56 -9.46 10.88
C GLN A 137 -12.05 -9.14 11.06
N ASN A 138 -12.65 -8.32 10.17
CA ASN A 138 -14.09 -8.05 10.14
C ASN A 138 -14.66 -7.59 11.50
N PHE A 139 -14.07 -6.55 12.09
CA PHE A 139 -14.45 -6.00 13.41
C PHE A 139 -14.49 -7.07 14.52
N GLY A 140 -13.51 -7.96 14.55
CA GLY A 140 -13.39 -9.00 15.56
C GLY A 140 -14.23 -10.26 15.30
N ARG A 141 -14.78 -10.40 14.10
CA ARG A 141 -15.63 -11.57 13.76
C ARG A 141 -14.87 -12.67 13.03
N ASN A 142 -13.65 -12.42 12.57
CA ASN A 142 -12.87 -13.36 11.77
C ASN A 142 -11.39 -13.36 12.14
N PHE A 143 -11.03 -14.09 13.20
CA PHE A 143 -9.63 -14.26 13.62
C PHE A 143 -8.96 -15.51 13.05
N THR A 144 -9.66 -16.32 12.27
CA THR A 144 -9.15 -17.61 11.78
C THR A 144 -8.44 -17.52 10.44
N LYS A 145 -8.64 -16.44 9.68
CA LYS A 145 -7.95 -16.23 8.41
C LYS A 145 -6.55 -15.70 8.66
N ALA A 146 -5.57 -16.50 8.24
CA ALA A 146 -4.15 -16.12 8.28
C ALA A 146 -3.71 -15.27 7.07
N ASP A 147 -4.63 -14.86 6.19
CA ASP A 147 -4.31 -14.12 4.98
C ASP A 147 -3.98 -12.66 5.29
N ILE A 148 -2.78 -12.25 4.92
CA ILE A 148 -2.38 -10.87 4.89
C ILE A 148 -2.75 -10.34 3.50
N ILE A 149 -3.65 -9.34 3.44
CA ILE A 149 -4.10 -8.69 2.21
C ILE A 149 -3.69 -7.22 2.14
N ASP A 150 -3.19 -6.69 3.25
CA ASP A 150 -2.59 -5.36 3.37
C ASP A 150 -1.08 -5.49 3.29
N HIS A 151 -0.45 -4.83 2.33
CA HIS A 151 0.97 -4.98 2.07
C HIS A 151 1.72 -3.64 2.08
N ILE A 152 3.02 -3.71 2.40
CA ILE A 152 3.95 -2.60 2.29
C ILE A 152 5.10 -3.06 1.39
N PHE A 153 5.20 -2.46 0.22
CA PHE A 153 6.30 -2.68 -0.71
C PHE A 153 7.26 -1.50 -0.70
N ILE A 154 8.53 -1.78 -0.92
CA ILE A 154 9.59 -0.76 -0.94
C ILE A 154 10.55 -0.98 -2.10
N SER A 155 11.14 0.11 -2.58
CA SER A 155 12.28 0.05 -3.50
C SER A 155 13.59 -0.27 -2.78
N SER A 156 14.64 -0.61 -3.53
CA SER A 156 15.94 -1.06 -3.00
C SER A 156 16.66 -0.05 -2.09
N GLN A 157 16.29 1.23 -2.17
CA GLN A 157 16.87 2.30 -1.36
C GLN A 157 16.41 2.30 0.11
N PHE A 158 15.50 1.41 0.49
CA PHE A 158 15.08 1.23 1.88
C PHE A 158 15.55 -0.11 2.43
N SER A 159 15.73 -0.16 3.75
CA SER A 159 15.93 -1.38 4.53
C SER A 159 14.83 -1.51 5.57
N VAL A 160 14.36 -2.74 5.81
CA VAL A 160 13.34 -3.04 6.81
C VAL A 160 14.02 -3.46 8.11
N LYS A 161 13.60 -2.86 9.22
CA LYS A 161 14.08 -3.22 10.57
C LYS A 161 13.10 -4.13 11.29
N ARG A 162 11.81 -3.81 11.20
CA ARG A 162 10.72 -4.55 11.85
C ARG A 162 9.50 -4.56 10.96
N TRP A 163 8.71 -5.61 11.11
CA TRP A 163 7.44 -5.73 10.42
C TRP A 163 6.44 -6.49 11.31
N GLY A 164 5.18 -6.10 11.27
CA GLY A 164 4.17 -6.82 12.02
C GLY A 164 2.74 -6.39 11.71
N VAL A 165 1.80 -7.28 12.05
CA VAL A 165 0.36 -7.00 12.10
C VAL A 165 0.02 -6.64 13.55
N LEU A 166 -0.53 -5.43 13.77
CA LEU A 166 -0.85 -4.92 15.10
C LEU A 166 -2.27 -5.33 15.47
N THR A 167 -2.40 -6.24 16.44
CA THR A 167 -3.68 -6.85 16.82
C THR A 167 -4.34 -6.22 18.04
N ASP A 168 -3.99 -4.95 18.33
CA ASP A 168 -4.53 -4.24 19.47
C ASP A 168 -6.04 -4.00 19.36
N SER A 169 -6.73 -4.07 20.50
CA SER A 169 -8.12 -3.70 20.64
C SER A 169 -8.31 -2.68 21.77
N TYR A 170 -9.35 -1.88 21.69
CA TYR A 170 -9.68 -0.86 22.68
C TYR A 170 -11.01 -1.20 23.34
N ASN A 171 -10.97 -1.66 24.59
CA ASN A 171 -12.16 -2.16 25.32
C ASN A 171 -12.91 -3.25 24.51
N GLY A 172 -12.18 -4.19 23.90
CA GLY A 172 -12.74 -5.27 23.09
C GLY A 172 -13.31 -4.85 21.72
N LYS A 173 -13.07 -3.60 21.30
CA LYS A 173 -13.49 -3.08 19.99
C LYS A 173 -12.29 -2.82 19.08
N PHE A 174 -12.50 -2.97 17.80
CA PHE A 174 -11.49 -2.68 16.77
C PHE A 174 -11.88 -1.42 15.99
N PRO A 175 -10.94 -0.49 15.78
CA PRO A 175 -11.22 0.78 15.08
C PRO A 175 -11.44 0.62 13.57
N SER A 176 -11.06 -0.54 13.02
CA SER A 176 -11.21 -0.91 11.61
C SER A 176 -11.57 -2.40 11.53
N ASP A 177 -12.06 -2.86 10.40
CA ASP A 177 -12.21 -4.27 10.03
C ASP A 177 -10.89 -4.92 9.58
N HIS A 178 -9.84 -4.12 9.43
CA HIS A 178 -8.47 -4.58 9.24
C HIS A 178 -7.60 -4.27 10.45
N PHE A 179 -6.61 -5.11 10.71
CA PHE A 179 -5.50 -4.81 11.59
C PHE A 179 -4.47 -3.94 10.86
N PRO A 180 -3.90 -2.92 11.51
CA PRO A 180 -2.81 -2.15 10.94
C PRO A 180 -1.58 -3.02 10.64
N VAL A 181 -0.98 -2.84 9.46
CA VAL A 181 0.32 -3.41 9.11
C VAL A 181 1.39 -2.35 9.34
N LEU A 182 2.41 -2.68 10.11
CA LEU A 182 3.52 -1.80 10.46
C LEU A 182 4.82 -2.27 9.83
N ALA A 183 5.57 -1.35 9.21
CA ALA A 183 6.98 -1.55 8.87
C ALA A 183 7.83 -0.40 9.41
N GLU A 184 8.92 -0.73 10.09
CA GLU A 184 9.98 0.23 10.46
C GLU A 184 11.05 0.22 9.38
N LEU A 185 11.18 1.36 8.68
CA LEU A 185 12.07 1.52 7.53
C LEU A 185 13.22 2.48 7.82
N SER A 186 14.35 2.27 7.17
CA SER A 186 15.43 3.25 7.08
C SER A 186 15.94 3.32 5.65
N PHE A 187 16.48 4.46 5.24
CA PHE A 187 17.22 4.51 3.99
C PHE A 187 18.44 3.58 4.07
N SER A 188 18.65 2.81 3.01
CA SER A 188 19.86 2.01 2.85
C SER A 188 21.10 2.91 2.84
N LYS A 189 22.22 2.37 3.31
CA LYS A 189 23.52 3.06 3.32
C LYS A 189 24.09 3.18 1.92
#